data_def39af6a1f5eb960e4ebbea0939f412
#
_entry.id   def39af6a1f5eb960e4ebbea0939f412
#
_cell.length_a   1.000
_cell.length_b   1.000
_cell.length_c   1.000
_cell.angle_alpha   90.00
_cell.angle_beta   90.00
_cell.angle_gamma   90.00
#
_symmetry.space_group_name_H-M   'P 1'
#
loop_
_entity.id
_entity.type
_entity.pdbx_description
1 polymer ?
#
loop_
_entity_poly.entity_id
_entity_poly.type
_entity_poly.pdbx_seq_one_letter_code
_entity_poly.pdbx_strand_id
1 'polypeptide(L)'
;DAVLTFEELTNWLKEENIELKTDMDSNEESRARFFPITGGILKTMAQDAPGYTYMALDGIENCVDALKDIESGKIHKCFIEMSACVGSCIGGPVMEKYHRSAPIKDYITIANYAGNKDFDVVQPDNMELKKQFTYIEHRLQQPSETEIYNVLRQMGKFKPSDELNCGSCGYNTCREKAIAICQGKAEISMCLPFL
;
A
#
# COMPACT_ATOMS: atom_id res chain seq x y z
N ASP A 1 2.53 -16.70 -11.58
CA ASP A 1 2.92 -15.31 -11.79
C ASP A 1 3.56 -14.77 -10.53
N ALA A 2 4.56 -13.92 -10.66
CA ALA A 2 5.30 -13.35 -9.55
C ALA A 2 5.13 -11.83 -9.49
N VAL A 3 5.15 -11.28 -8.27
CA VAL A 3 5.19 -9.84 -8.03
C VAL A 3 6.54 -9.55 -7.37
N LEU A 4 7.33 -8.67 -7.97
CA LEU A 4 8.68 -8.35 -7.53
C LEU A 4 8.77 -6.89 -7.05
N THR A 5 9.53 -6.67 -6.00
CA THR A 5 9.98 -5.32 -5.64
C THR A 5 11.09 -4.86 -6.59
N PHE A 6 11.37 -3.57 -6.62
CA PHE A 6 12.51 -3.03 -7.40
C PHE A 6 13.85 -3.64 -6.96
N GLU A 7 14.02 -3.92 -5.67
CA GLU A 7 15.25 -4.52 -5.14
C GLU A 7 15.41 -5.98 -5.62
N GLU A 8 14.35 -6.76 -5.56
CA GLU A 8 14.34 -8.15 -6.05
C GLU A 8 14.63 -8.22 -7.55
N LEU A 9 13.99 -7.36 -8.33
CA LEU A 9 14.25 -7.28 -9.77
C LEU A 9 15.71 -6.88 -10.06
N THR A 10 16.22 -5.88 -9.35
CA THR A 10 17.61 -5.42 -9.52
C THR A 10 18.62 -6.52 -9.17
N ASN A 11 18.35 -7.29 -8.12
CA ASN A 11 19.20 -8.41 -7.72
C ASN A 11 19.15 -9.53 -8.76
N TRP A 12 17.96 -9.87 -9.26
CA TRP A 12 17.81 -10.86 -10.31
C TRP A 12 18.56 -10.47 -11.59
N LEU A 13 18.45 -9.21 -12.04
CA LEU A 13 19.21 -8.72 -13.19
C LEU A 13 20.72 -8.86 -13.00
N LYS A 14 21.23 -8.61 -11.77
CA LYS A 14 22.65 -8.80 -11.43
C LYS A 14 23.07 -10.26 -11.48
N GLU A 15 22.24 -11.15 -10.95
CA GLU A 15 22.49 -12.61 -10.95
C GLU A 15 22.56 -13.16 -12.37
N GLU A 16 21.71 -12.66 -13.26
CA GLU A 16 21.70 -13.02 -14.70
C GLU A 16 22.76 -12.27 -15.51
N ASN A 17 23.61 -11.45 -14.89
CA ASN A 17 24.61 -10.60 -15.56
C ASN A 17 24.03 -9.66 -16.63
N ILE A 18 22.81 -9.16 -16.42
CA ILE A 18 22.17 -8.20 -17.30
C ILE A 18 22.55 -6.79 -16.86
N GLU A 19 23.36 -6.11 -17.66
CA GLU A 19 23.68 -4.70 -17.44
C GLU A 19 22.58 -3.80 -18.03
N LEU A 20 22.02 -2.93 -17.21
CA LEU A 20 21.15 -1.87 -17.66
C LEU A 20 21.99 -0.73 -18.22
N LYS A 21 21.91 -0.52 -19.52
CA LYS A 21 22.58 0.59 -20.21
C LYS A 21 21.60 1.73 -20.43
N THR A 22 21.97 2.93 -20.04
CA THR A 22 21.14 4.14 -20.23
C THR A 22 20.89 4.46 -21.70
N ASP A 23 21.76 4.01 -22.59
CA ASP A 23 21.68 4.26 -24.04
C ASP A 23 20.72 3.32 -24.79
N MET A 24 20.17 2.32 -24.11
CA MET A 24 19.20 1.39 -24.69
C MET A 24 17.76 1.87 -24.60
N ASP A 25 17.54 3.02 -23.98
CA ASP A 25 16.22 3.58 -23.92
C ASP A 25 15.83 4.14 -25.30
N SER A 26 14.74 3.63 -25.85
CA SER A 26 14.14 4.30 -27.01
C SER A 26 13.72 5.68 -26.52
N ASN A 27 14.24 6.74 -27.15
CA ASN A 27 13.85 8.12 -26.85
C ASN A 27 12.37 8.40 -27.21
N GLU A 28 11.56 7.36 -27.32
CA GLU A 28 10.14 7.44 -27.59
C GLU A 28 9.39 7.76 -26.30
N GLU A 29 8.72 8.89 -26.30
CA GLU A 29 7.79 9.23 -25.24
C GLU A 29 6.67 8.18 -25.16
N SER A 30 6.24 7.83 -23.95
CA SER A 30 5.12 6.93 -23.74
C SER A 30 4.37 7.27 -22.45
N ARG A 31 3.06 7.48 -22.54
CA ARG A 31 2.17 7.70 -21.38
C ARG A 31 2.17 6.51 -20.42
N ALA A 32 2.51 5.30 -20.89
CA ALA A 32 2.66 4.13 -20.01
C ALA A 32 3.74 4.33 -18.93
N ARG A 33 4.72 5.19 -19.16
CA ARG A 33 5.78 5.49 -18.19
C ARG A 33 5.28 6.27 -16.95
N PHE A 34 4.02 6.75 -16.94
CA PHE A 34 3.39 7.36 -15.78
C PHE A 34 2.97 6.36 -14.70
N PHE A 35 2.89 5.07 -14.98
CA PHE A 35 2.39 4.07 -14.04
C PHE A 35 2.96 4.14 -12.61
N PRO A 36 4.25 4.46 -12.38
CA PRO A 36 4.80 4.43 -11.02
C PRO A 36 4.44 5.64 -10.14
N ILE A 37 3.70 6.60 -10.65
CA ILE A 37 3.27 7.79 -9.89
C ILE A 37 1.76 7.79 -9.63
N THR A 38 1.34 8.51 -8.61
CA THR A 38 -0.08 8.69 -8.28
C THR A 38 -0.82 9.35 -9.44
N GLY A 39 -1.93 8.76 -9.85
CA GLY A 39 -2.69 9.17 -11.04
C GLY A 39 -2.08 8.70 -12.37
N GLY A 40 -1.02 7.92 -12.33
CA GLY A 40 -0.32 7.45 -13.51
C GLY A 40 -1.14 6.47 -14.36
N ILE A 41 -1.90 5.60 -13.72
CA ILE A 41 -2.81 4.68 -14.39
C ILE A 41 -3.91 5.48 -15.09
N LEU A 42 -4.51 6.43 -14.40
CA LEU A 42 -5.57 7.28 -14.97
C LEU A 42 -5.09 8.06 -16.20
N LYS A 43 -3.82 8.45 -16.26
CA LYS A 43 -3.25 9.14 -17.43
C LYS A 43 -3.17 8.25 -18.67
N THR A 44 -3.19 6.95 -18.52
CA THR A 44 -3.13 5.98 -19.63
C THR A 44 -4.50 5.48 -20.06
N MET A 45 -5.57 5.85 -19.35
CA MET A 45 -6.93 5.42 -19.62
C MET A 45 -7.72 6.46 -20.39
N ALA A 46 -8.64 5.99 -21.24
CA ALA A 46 -9.75 6.79 -21.70
C ALA A 46 -10.74 6.98 -20.53
N GLN A 47 -10.96 8.22 -20.10
CA GLN A 47 -11.87 8.54 -19.01
C GLN A 47 -13.24 8.95 -19.57
N ASP A 48 -13.86 8.04 -20.32
CA ASP A 48 -15.03 8.27 -21.15
C ASP A 48 -16.31 7.58 -20.66
N ALA A 49 -16.27 6.87 -19.54
CA ALA A 49 -17.45 6.21 -19.01
C ALA A 49 -18.48 7.24 -18.49
N PRO A 50 -19.68 7.32 -19.07
CA PRO A 50 -20.65 8.33 -18.72
C PRO A 50 -21.07 8.30 -17.25
N GLY A 51 -20.96 9.45 -16.58
CA GLY A 51 -21.38 9.60 -15.18
C GLY A 51 -20.45 8.96 -14.15
N TYR A 52 -19.24 8.54 -14.55
CA TYR A 52 -18.19 8.13 -13.62
C TYR A 52 -17.26 9.29 -13.28
N THR A 53 -16.85 9.34 -12.02
CA THR A 53 -15.79 10.24 -11.56
C THR A 53 -14.49 9.45 -11.48
N TYR A 54 -13.43 10.01 -12.03
CA TYR A 54 -12.09 9.43 -12.02
C TYR A 54 -11.23 10.18 -11.02
N MET A 55 -10.58 9.44 -10.11
CA MET A 55 -9.73 10.03 -9.09
C MET A 55 -8.58 9.09 -8.73
N ALA A 56 -7.48 9.66 -8.26
CA ALA A 56 -6.35 8.92 -7.72
C ALA A 56 -6.16 9.28 -6.25
N LEU A 57 -5.89 8.28 -5.44
CA LEU A 57 -5.63 8.40 -4.01
C LEU A 57 -4.34 7.68 -3.67
N ASP A 58 -3.56 8.26 -2.79
CA ASP A 58 -2.42 7.61 -2.18
C ASP A 58 -2.44 7.75 -0.65
N GLY A 59 -1.66 6.89 0.01
CA GLY A 59 -1.68 6.73 1.45
C GLY A 59 -2.79 5.80 1.92
N ILE A 60 -2.43 4.89 2.81
CA ILE A 60 -3.33 3.82 3.27
C ILE A 60 -4.58 4.36 3.96
N GLU A 61 -4.46 5.46 4.71
CA GLU A 61 -5.58 6.08 5.42
C GLU A 61 -6.62 6.62 4.44
N ASN A 62 -6.18 7.36 3.40
CA ASN A 62 -7.06 7.87 2.36
C ASN A 62 -7.76 6.74 1.59
N CYS A 63 -7.04 5.67 1.29
CA CYS A 63 -7.61 4.49 0.62
C CYS A 63 -8.68 3.82 1.49
N VAL A 64 -8.40 3.63 2.78
CA VAL A 64 -9.35 3.03 3.74
C VAL A 64 -10.61 3.90 3.88
N ASP A 65 -10.46 5.21 3.97
CA ASP A 65 -11.59 6.12 4.11
C ASP A 65 -12.46 6.15 2.85
N ALA A 66 -11.84 6.12 1.65
CA ALA A 66 -12.58 5.97 0.41
C ALA A 66 -13.38 4.66 0.35
N LEU A 67 -12.79 3.54 0.79
CA LEU A 67 -13.49 2.25 0.84
C LEU A 67 -14.67 2.27 1.82
N LYS A 68 -14.54 2.92 2.98
CA LYS A 68 -15.65 3.12 3.93
C LYS A 68 -16.78 3.97 3.33
N ASP A 69 -16.42 5.00 2.57
CA ASP A 69 -17.41 5.86 1.92
C ASP A 69 -18.15 5.13 0.78
N ILE A 70 -17.46 4.24 0.06
CA ILE A 70 -18.10 3.33 -0.90
C ILE A 70 -19.04 2.36 -0.17
N GLU A 71 -18.56 1.70 0.89
CA GLU A 71 -19.33 0.74 1.67
C GLU A 71 -20.60 1.37 2.27
N SER A 72 -20.49 2.61 2.74
CA SER A 72 -21.61 3.37 3.29
C SER A 72 -22.54 3.99 2.23
N GLY A 73 -22.22 3.83 0.94
CA GLY A 73 -23.02 4.37 -0.17
C GLY A 73 -22.93 5.88 -0.36
N LYS A 74 -21.98 6.56 0.30
CA LYS A 74 -21.77 8.01 0.13
C LYS A 74 -21.19 8.37 -1.22
N ILE A 75 -20.33 7.50 -1.77
CA ILE A 75 -19.78 7.64 -3.12
C ILE A 75 -20.11 6.41 -3.96
N HIS A 76 -20.43 6.67 -5.22
CA HIS A 76 -20.77 5.65 -6.21
C HIS A 76 -20.40 6.16 -7.60
N LYS A 77 -20.40 5.27 -8.59
CA LYS A 77 -19.99 5.60 -9.96
C LYS A 77 -18.62 6.29 -10.00
N CYS A 78 -17.64 5.70 -9.35
CA CYS A 78 -16.27 6.19 -9.34
C CYS A 78 -15.31 5.10 -9.85
N PHE A 79 -14.28 5.55 -10.53
CA PHE A 79 -13.08 4.77 -10.80
C PHE A 79 -11.96 5.37 -9.95
N ILE A 80 -11.41 4.59 -9.05
CA ILE A 80 -10.42 5.10 -8.10
C ILE A 80 -9.14 4.30 -8.27
N GLU A 81 -8.07 4.99 -8.67
CA GLU A 81 -6.71 4.47 -8.58
C GLU A 81 -6.25 4.61 -7.13
N MET A 82 -5.90 3.51 -6.48
CA MET A 82 -5.49 3.50 -5.08
C MET A 82 -4.06 2.97 -4.92
N SER A 83 -3.24 3.71 -4.21
CA SER A 83 -1.88 3.32 -3.85
C SER A 83 -1.69 3.41 -2.33
N ALA A 84 -1.23 2.34 -1.69
CA ALA A 84 -0.98 2.35 -0.24
C ALA A 84 0.16 3.30 0.16
N CYS A 85 1.17 3.44 -0.71
CA CYS A 85 2.30 4.33 -0.49
C CYS A 85 1.99 5.75 -0.99
N VAL A 86 2.32 6.76 -0.19
CA VAL A 86 2.25 8.17 -0.62
C VAL A 86 3.24 8.40 -1.76
N GLY A 87 2.77 8.95 -2.88
CA GLY A 87 3.53 9.08 -4.12
C GLY A 87 3.53 7.83 -5.00
N SER A 88 2.71 6.82 -4.67
CA SER A 88 2.62 5.54 -5.37
C SER A 88 3.95 4.75 -5.32
N CYS A 89 4.36 4.07 -6.38
CA CYS A 89 5.55 3.20 -6.38
C CYS A 89 6.85 3.96 -6.08
N ILE A 90 6.98 5.20 -6.54
CA ILE A 90 8.20 6.01 -6.29
C ILE A 90 8.31 6.47 -4.83
N GLY A 91 7.20 6.52 -4.09
CA GLY A 91 7.17 6.82 -2.65
C GLY A 91 7.17 5.58 -1.77
N GLY A 92 7.33 4.39 -2.34
CA GLY A 92 7.31 3.14 -1.59
C GLY A 92 8.57 2.91 -0.73
N PRO A 93 8.48 2.06 0.30
CA PRO A 93 9.56 1.85 1.28
C PRO A 93 10.86 1.32 0.66
N VAL A 94 10.79 0.60 -0.45
CA VAL A 94 11.99 0.15 -1.17
C VAL A 94 12.71 1.33 -1.84
N MET A 95 11.96 2.31 -2.34
CA MET A 95 12.53 3.51 -2.97
C MET A 95 13.08 4.50 -1.95
N GLU A 96 12.49 4.59 -0.75
CA GLU A 96 12.98 5.45 0.33
C GLU A 96 14.45 5.21 0.67
N LYS A 97 14.90 3.97 0.55
CA LYS A 97 16.30 3.57 0.73
C LYS A 97 17.25 4.26 -0.26
N TYR A 98 16.79 4.56 -1.46
CA TYR A 98 17.59 5.15 -2.53
C TYR A 98 17.40 6.67 -2.66
N HIS A 99 16.25 7.20 -2.22
CA HIS A 99 15.86 8.59 -2.42
C HIS A 99 15.40 9.25 -1.11
N ARG A 100 16.31 9.57 -0.25
CA ARG A 100 16.06 10.05 1.13
C ARG A 100 15.14 11.27 1.29
N SER A 101 14.56 11.90 0.25
CA SER A 101 13.71 13.07 0.54
C SER A 101 13.03 13.80 -0.61
N ALA A 102 12.84 13.24 -1.81
CA ALA A 102 12.26 14.10 -2.83
C ALA A 102 11.23 13.42 -3.76
N PRO A 103 10.07 13.01 -3.25
CA PRO A 103 9.00 12.45 -4.10
C PRO A 103 8.60 13.44 -5.22
N ILE A 104 8.74 14.75 -5.00
CA ILE A 104 8.44 15.77 -6.01
C ILE A 104 9.48 15.75 -7.15
N LYS A 105 10.76 15.61 -6.83
CA LYS A 105 11.81 15.50 -7.85
C LYS A 105 11.62 14.26 -8.69
N ASP A 106 11.32 13.14 -8.06
CA ASP A 106 11.12 11.86 -8.74
C ASP A 106 9.87 11.90 -9.61
N TYR A 107 8.80 12.53 -9.13
CA TYR A 107 7.60 12.81 -9.94
C TYR A 107 7.93 13.60 -11.20
N ILE A 108 8.70 14.70 -11.08
CA ILE A 108 9.11 15.52 -12.23
C ILE A 108 9.99 14.71 -13.19
N THR A 109 10.89 13.89 -12.67
CA THR A 109 11.73 13.02 -13.48
C THR A 109 10.90 12.05 -14.31
N ILE A 110 9.93 11.38 -13.69
CA ILE A 110 9.01 10.48 -14.38
C ILE A 110 8.16 11.24 -15.41
N ALA A 111 7.63 12.41 -15.03
CA ALA A 111 6.79 13.20 -15.93
C ALA A 111 7.55 13.65 -17.19
N ASN A 112 8.80 14.04 -17.03
CA ASN A 112 9.67 14.42 -18.18
C ASN A 112 10.04 13.21 -19.03
N TYR A 113 10.27 12.06 -18.39
CA TYR A 113 10.63 10.81 -19.09
C TYR A 113 9.45 10.20 -19.82
N ALA A 114 8.25 10.31 -19.28
CA ALA A 114 7.04 9.73 -19.88
C ALA A 114 6.62 10.47 -21.15
N GLY A 115 6.67 11.80 -21.16
CA GLY A 115 6.15 12.59 -22.26
C GLY A 115 4.63 12.50 -22.43
N ASN A 116 4.14 12.84 -23.61
CA ASN A 116 2.70 12.93 -23.89
C ASN A 116 2.21 12.02 -25.03
N LYS A 117 3.08 11.25 -25.63
CA LYS A 117 2.67 10.34 -26.72
C LYS A 117 1.87 9.18 -26.17
N ASP A 118 0.84 8.84 -26.90
CA ASP A 118 0.08 7.62 -26.66
C ASP A 118 0.85 6.39 -27.20
N PHE A 119 0.40 5.21 -26.82
CA PHE A 119 0.97 3.98 -27.30
C PHE A 119 -0.17 3.04 -27.73
N ASP A 120 0.07 2.32 -28.80
CA ASP A 120 -0.86 1.33 -29.28
C ASP A 120 -0.65 0.02 -28.52
N VAL A 121 -1.70 -0.44 -27.85
CA VAL A 121 -1.71 -1.74 -27.17
C VAL A 121 -2.80 -2.60 -27.78
N VAL A 122 -2.45 -3.80 -28.19
CA VAL A 122 -3.43 -4.81 -28.58
C VAL A 122 -4.32 -5.07 -27.36
N GLN A 123 -5.61 -4.77 -27.50
CA GLN A 123 -6.57 -4.97 -26.42
C GLN A 123 -6.79 -6.48 -26.22
N PRO A 124 -6.60 -6.99 -25.00
CA PRO A 124 -6.88 -8.39 -24.72
C PRO A 124 -8.40 -8.63 -24.75
N ASP A 125 -8.78 -9.87 -25.01
CA ASP A 125 -10.18 -10.27 -24.93
C ASP A 125 -10.75 -10.00 -23.51
N ASN A 126 -12.02 -9.62 -23.43
CA ASN A 126 -12.72 -9.41 -22.16
C ASN A 126 -12.63 -10.61 -21.20
N MET A 127 -12.46 -11.83 -21.74
CA MET A 127 -12.27 -13.04 -20.96
C MET A 127 -10.91 -13.08 -20.26
N GLU A 128 -9.85 -12.55 -20.89
CA GLU A 128 -8.49 -12.52 -20.34
C GLU A 128 -8.35 -11.50 -19.22
N LEU A 129 -9.13 -10.42 -19.26
CA LEU A 129 -9.15 -9.39 -18.21
C LEU A 129 -10.02 -9.78 -17.02
N LYS A 130 -10.88 -10.82 -17.17
CA LYS A 130 -11.81 -11.22 -16.11
C LYS A 130 -11.11 -12.11 -15.11
N LYS A 131 -10.99 -11.65 -13.86
CA LYS A 131 -10.45 -12.41 -12.76
C LYS A 131 -11.48 -12.52 -11.63
N GLN A 132 -11.69 -13.73 -11.14
CA GLN A 132 -12.47 -13.98 -9.93
C GLN A 132 -11.53 -14.29 -8.77
N PHE A 133 -11.79 -13.66 -7.63
CA PHE A 133 -11.05 -13.92 -6.40
C PHE A 133 -11.96 -14.72 -5.45
N THR A 134 -11.42 -15.80 -4.91
CA THR A 134 -12.09 -16.48 -3.81
C THR A 134 -11.84 -15.68 -2.53
N TYR A 135 -12.92 -15.37 -1.82
CA TYR A 135 -12.79 -14.73 -0.50
C TYR A 135 -12.11 -15.72 0.45
N ILE A 136 -10.96 -15.32 0.94
CA ILE A 136 -10.23 -16.05 1.98
C ILE A 136 -10.42 -15.27 3.27
N GLU A 137 -11.21 -15.84 4.18
CA GLU A 137 -11.43 -15.20 5.47
C GLU A 137 -10.17 -15.29 6.33
N HIS A 138 -9.54 -14.15 6.55
CA HIS A 138 -8.40 -14.00 7.47
C HIS A 138 -8.82 -13.28 8.77
N ARG A 139 -10.11 -13.33 9.11
CA ARG A 139 -10.54 -12.76 10.39
C ARG A 139 -9.89 -13.55 11.51
N LEU A 140 -8.94 -12.89 12.18
CA LEU A 140 -8.42 -13.40 13.43
C LEU A 140 -9.58 -13.46 14.43
N GLN A 141 -9.71 -14.59 15.09
CA GLN A 141 -10.69 -14.70 16.18
C GLN A 141 -10.42 -13.57 17.18
N GLN A 142 -11.48 -12.83 17.51
CA GLN A 142 -11.38 -11.84 18.57
C GLN A 142 -11.23 -12.59 19.88
N PRO A 143 -10.18 -12.30 20.66
CA PRO A 143 -9.99 -12.93 21.95
C PRO A 143 -11.14 -12.53 22.89
N SER A 144 -11.50 -13.45 23.77
CA SER A 144 -12.50 -13.19 24.83
C SER A 144 -11.98 -12.14 25.80
N GLU A 145 -12.89 -11.47 26.49
CA GLU A 145 -12.56 -10.51 27.56
C GLU A 145 -11.66 -11.15 28.62
N THR A 146 -11.87 -12.41 28.94
CA THR A 146 -11.06 -13.15 29.90
C THR A 146 -9.61 -13.32 29.43
N GLU A 147 -9.41 -13.65 28.17
CA GLU A 147 -8.07 -13.78 27.57
C GLU A 147 -7.35 -12.42 27.56
N ILE A 148 -8.03 -11.36 27.12
CA ILE A 148 -7.48 -10.01 27.13
C ILE A 148 -7.08 -9.60 28.54
N TYR A 149 -7.93 -9.86 29.52
CA TYR A 149 -7.69 -9.52 30.94
C TYR A 149 -6.49 -10.29 31.50
N ASN A 150 -6.35 -11.56 31.14
CA ASN A 150 -5.22 -12.39 31.55
C ASN A 150 -3.89 -11.85 31.00
N VAL A 151 -3.88 -11.43 29.74
CA VAL A 151 -2.69 -10.80 29.13
C VAL A 151 -2.38 -9.45 29.80
N LEU A 152 -3.38 -8.61 30.03
CA LEU A 152 -3.19 -7.34 30.75
C LEU A 152 -2.56 -7.56 32.13
N ARG A 153 -3.01 -8.57 32.88
CA ARG A 153 -2.41 -8.96 34.16
C ARG A 153 -0.96 -9.40 34.04
N GLN A 154 -0.64 -10.18 33.02
CA GLN A 154 0.74 -10.57 32.72
C GLN A 154 1.64 -9.38 32.40
N MET A 155 1.06 -8.31 31.85
CA MET A 155 1.72 -7.03 31.61
C MET A 155 1.71 -6.10 32.85
N GLY A 156 1.35 -6.60 34.04
CA GLY A 156 1.28 -5.82 35.27
C GLY A 156 0.09 -4.84 35.33
N LYS A 157 -0.96 -5.04 34.52
CA LYS A 157 -2.14 -4.20 34.45
C LYS A 157 -3.30 -4.90 35.16
N PHE A 158 -3.51 -4.61 36.44
CA PHE A 158 -4.53 -5.27 37.26
C PHE A 158 -5.85 -4.50 37.33
N LYS A 159 -5.81 -3.21 37.01
CA LYS A 159 -6.96 -2.29 37.01
C LYS A 159 -6.81 -1.25 35.90
N PRO A 160 -7.90 -0.60 35.46
CA PRO A 160 -7.86 0.38 34.37
C PRO A 160 -6.86 1.52 34.61
N SER A 161 -6.60 1.92 35.82
CA SER A 161 -5.62 2.97 36.16
C SER A 161 -4.16 2.55 35.86
N ASP A 162 -3.90 1.27 35.70
CA ASP A 162 -2.56 0.75 35.39
C ASP A 162 -2.28 0.74 33.86
N GLU A 163 -3.32 0.96 33.06
CA GLU A 163 -3.26 1.05 31.61
C GLU A 163 -2.81 2.45 31.19
N LEU A 164 -1.50 2.67 31.12
CA LEU A 164 -0.92 3.99 30.80
C LEU A 164 -1.22 4.47 29.39
N ASN A 165 -1.55 3.57 28.48
CA ASN A 165 -1.83 3.87 27.05
C ASN A 165 -0.78 4.79 26.41
N CYS A 166 0.50 4.58 26.76
CA CYS A 166 1.60 5.48 26.43
C CYS A 166 2.08 5.39 24.97
N GLY A 167 1.61 4.42 24.20
CA GLY A 167 1.98 4.23 22.79
C GLY A 167 3.40 3.72 22.55
N SER A 168 4.29 3.64 23.53
CA SER A 168 5.70 3.27 23.35
C SER A 168 5.94 1.88 22.75
N CYS A 169 4.96 1.00 22.81
CA CYS A 169 4.99 -0.34 22.23
C CYS A 169 4.42 -0.42 20.80
N GLY A 170 4.05 0.72 20.22
CA GLY A 170 3.45 0.79 18.87
C GLY A 170 1.93 0.58 18.83
N TYR A 171 1.26 0.40 19.97
CA TYR A 171 -0.20 0.28 20.09
C TYR A 171 -0.76 1.49 20.82
N ASN A 172 -1.91 2.02 20.39
CA ASN A 172 -2.50 3.20 21.00
C ASN A 172 -2.99 2.95 22.43
N THR A 173 -3.44 1.71 22.71
CA THR A 173 -3.92 1.33 24.03
C THR A 173 -3.26 0.05 24.53
N CYS A 174 -3.17 -0.11 25.86
CA CYS A 174 -2.69 -1.35 26.47
C CYS A 174 -3.61 -2.53 26.13
N ARG A 175 -4.91 -2.27 25.96
CA ARG A 175 -5.89 -3.27 25.53
C ARG A 175 -5.68 -3.73 24.10
N GLU A 176 -5.43 -2.83 23.13
CA GLU A 176 -5.10 -3.19 21.76
C GLU A 176 -3.84 -4.07 21.69
N LYS A 177 -2.83 -3.74 22.50
CA LYS A 177 -1.65 -4.58 22.61
C LYS A 177 -1.99 -5.96 23.17
N ALA A 178 -2.82 -6.06 24.20
CA ALA A 178 -3.23 -7.33 24.78
C ALA A 178 -3.97 -8.19 23.74
N ILE A 179 -4.85 -7.61 22.94
CA ILE A 179 -5.51 -8.28 21.81
C ILE A 179 -4.47 -8.80 20.81
N ALA A 180 -3.50 -7.96 20.43
CA ALA A 180 -2.44 -8.35 19.51
C ALA A 180 -1.57 -9.50 20.06
N ILE A 181 -1.30 -9.54 21.36
CA ILE A 181 -0.60 -10.64 22.02
C ILE A 181 -1.43 -11.92 21.97
N CYS A 182 -2.73 -11.86 22.29
CA CYS A 182 -3.63 -13.02 22.17
C CYS A 182 -3.66 -13.57 20.72
N GLN A 183 -3.47 -12.72 19.72
CA GLN A 183 -3.46 -13.07 18.31
C GLN A 183 -2.06 -13.47 17.80
N GLY A 184 -1.04 -13.53 18.67
CA GLY A 184 0.33 -13.88 18.30
C GLY A 184 1.08 -12.82 17.49
N LYS A 185 0.59 -11.57 17.48
CA LYS A 185 1.16 -10.45 16.72
C LYS A 185 2.10 -9.55 17.52
N ALA A 186 2.12 -9.71 18.84
CA ALA A 186 2.95 -8.92 19.73
C ALA A 186 3.43 -9.76 20.91
N GLU A 187 4.47 -9.29 21.59
CA GLU A 187 5.05 -9.90 22.78
C GLU A 187 4.89 -9.00 24.01
N ILE A 188 4.82 -9.61 25.18
CA ILE A 188 4.73 -8.90 26.46
C ILE A 188 5.95 -8.00 26.65
N SER A 189 7.13 -8.48 26.30
CA SER A 189 8.42 -7.78 26.38
C SER A 189 8.48 -6.45 25.60
N MET A 190 7.57 -6.21 24.67
CA MET A 190 7.48 -4.90 24.00
C MET A 190 6.91 -3.79 24.90
N CYS A 191 6.42 -4.10 26.09
CA CYS A 191 5.87 -3.09 27.01
C CYS A 191 6.98 -2.49 27.88
N LEU A 192 7.53 -1.34 27.52
CA LEU A 192 8.60 -0.69 28.28
C LEU A 192 8.27 -0.42 29.75
N PRO A 193 7.06 0.04 30.13
CA PRO A 193 6.70 0.22 31.56
C PRO A 193 6.57 -1.09 32.35
N PHE A 194 6.60 -2.24 31.69
CA PHE A 194 6.56 -3.57 32.31
C PHE A 194 7.97 -4.15 32.56
N LEU A 195 8.94 -3.74 31.75
CA LEU A 195 10.34 -4.14 31.91
C LEU A 195 10.99 -3.43 33.09
#